data_10b250b4a8bce6a315abd8fa6d0fe744
#
_entry.id   10b250b4a8bce6a315abd8fa6d0fe744
#
_cell.length_a   1.000
_cell.length_b   1.000
_cell.length_c   1.000
_cell.angle_alpha   90.00
_cell.angle_beta   90.00
_cell.angle_gamma   90.00
#
_symmetry.space_group_name_H-M   'P 1'
#
loop_
_entity.id
_entity.type
_entity.pdbx_description
1 polymer ?
#
loop_
_entity_poly.entity_id
_entity_poly.type
_entity_poly.pdbx_seq_one_letter_code
_entity_poly.pdbx_strand_id
1 'polypeptide(L)'
;MEFEVNEDELGIYPLYEVLYIECILSATESAITSLEEIDFILSDSKLLKDFGLKIIDLSENIINKAGIISKYFYPVRQAKIHKLRAEKLRESYKIDEVSVFNDKDFRNHIEHFDEKVDKFLQSSLIGDVIPKSLFQSSIEINPITKVFKAFVIQESKLISLNEEIEIIPLMKEIYRIHDLCIEFINSGKLSQNF
;
A
#
# COMPACT_ATOMS: atom_id res chain seq x y z
N MET A 1 1.74 38.98 1.28
CA MET A 1 3.05 38.76 1.87
C MET A 1 3.43 37.35 1.41
N GLU A 2 4.11 37.26 0.24
CA GLU A 2 4.65 35.99 -0.24
C GLU A 2 5.86 35.68 0.64
N PHE A 3 5.78 34.57 1.38
CA PHE A 3 6.95 34.05 2.06
C PHE A 3 7.81 33.38 0.98
N GLU A 4 8.90 34.01 0.59
CA GLU A 4 9.97 33.33 -0.13
C GLU A 4 10.53 32.26 0.81
N VAL A 5 10.16 31.03 0.53
CA VAL A 5 10.73 29.88 1.24
C VAL A 5 12.13 29.69 0.71
N ASN A 6 13.14 29.92 1.54
CA ASN A 6 14.52 29.65 1.17
C ASN A 6 14.69 28.13 0.93
N GLU A 7 14.85 27.73 -0.33
CA GLU A 7 14.94 26.29 -0.72
C GLU A 7 16.11 25.56 -0.07
N ASP A 8 17.12 26.27 0.45
CA ASP A 8 18.28 25.68 1.11
C ASP A 8 18.03 25.32 2.59
N GLU A 9 16.97 25.87 3.20
CA GLU A 9 16.56 25.60 4.57
C GLU A 9 15.33 24.68 4.71
N LEU A 10 14.83 24.13 3.60
CA LEU A 10 13.64 23.30 3.55
C LEU A 10 13.83 21.95 4.23
N GLY A 11 13.88 21.96 5.57
CA GLY A 11 13.37 20.87 6.37
C GLY A 11 11.84 20.92 6.40
N ILE A 12 11.19 19.84 6.85
CA ILE A 12 9.77 19.92 7.21
C ILE A 12 9.68 20.90 8.39
N TYR A 13 8.96 22.02 8.21
CA TYR A 13 8.73 22.94 9.32
C TYR A 13 7.99 22.20 10.45
N PRO A 14 8.36 22.38 11.72
CA PRO A 14 7.70 21.72 12.85
C PRO A 14 6.17 21.88 12.82
N LEU A 15 5.67 23.04 12.38
CA LEU A 15 4.24 23.32 12.25
C LEU A 15 3.54 22.39 11.24
N TYR A 16 4.26 21.90 10.21
CA TYR A 16 3.71 21.04 9.17
C TYR A 16 3.98 19.54 9.42
N GLU A 17 4.82 19.21 10.39
CA GLU A 17 5.11 17.81 10.74
C GLU A 17 3.84 17.06 11.10
N VAL A 18 2.97 17.67 11.90
CA VAL A 18 1.67 17.09 12.29
C VAL A 18 0.82 16.75 11.08
N LEU A 19 0.80 17.60 10.04
CA LEU A 19 0.00 17.36 8.84
C LEU A 19 0.49 16.14 8.04
N TYR A 20 1.81 15.92 7.97
CA TYR A 20 2.36 14.73 7.34
C TYR A 20 2.04 13.47 8.15
N ILE A 21 2.16 13.54 9.48
CA ILE A 21 1.82 12.44 10.37
C ILE A 21 0.35 12.07 10.20
N GLU A 22 -0.56 13.03 10.24
CA GLU A 22 -2.00 12.84 10.04
C GLU A 22 -2.34 12.17 8.70
N CYS A 23 -1.70 12.63 7.62
CA CYS A 23 -1.91 12.01 6.31
C CYS A 23 -1.47 10.54 6.25
N ILE A 24 -0.31 10.23 6.86
CA ILE A 24 0.23 8.87 6.92
C ILE A 24 -0.63 8.02 7.86
N LEU A 25 -1.00 8.55 9.04
CA LEU A 25 -1.86 7.87 10.01
C LEU A 25 -3.21 7.48 9.38
N SER A 26 -3.90 8.42 8.75
CA SER A 26 -5.18 8.14 8.10
C SER A 26 -5.08 7.04 7.03
N ALA A 27 -3.97 6.99 6.30
CA ALA A 27 -3.74 5.93 5.32
C ALA A 27 -3.48 4.57 6.00
N THR A 28 -2.69 4.54 7.09
CA THR A 28 -2.43 3.30 7.84
C THR A 28 -3.69 2.78 8.52
N GLU A 29 -4.48 3.63 9.18
CA GLU A 29 -5.76 3.27 9.82
C GLU A 29 -6.74 2.65 8.81
N SER A 30 -6.87 3.26 7.63
CA SER A 30 -7.73 2.73 6.58
C SER A 30 -7.29 1.34 6.08
N ALA A 31 -5.98 1.09 5.98
CA ALA A 31 -5.45 -0.22 5.62
C ALA A 31 -5.69 -1.25 6.73
N ILE A 32 -5.46 -0.87 7.99
CA ILE A 32 -5.69 -1.72 9.17
C ILE A 32 -7.16 -2.13 9.26
N THR A 33 -8.09 -1.18 9.14
CA THR A 33 -9.53 -1.47 9.12
C THR A 33 -9.91 -2.47 8.03
N SER A 34 -9.27 -2.36 6.83
CA SER A 34 -9.53 -3.33 5.76
C SER A 34 -9.02 -4.72 6.10
N LEU A 35 -7.87 -4.85 6.76
CA LEU A 35 -7.35 -6.15 7.19
C LEU A 35 -8.23 -6.77 8.28
N GLU A 36 -8.67 -5.97 9.26
CA GLU A 36 -9.58 -6.43 10.32
C GLU A 36 -10.89 -6.95 9.73
N GLU A 37 -11.42 -6.30 8.70
CA GLU A 37 -12.62 -6.77 8.01
C GLU A 37 -12.36 -8.06 7.20
N ILE A 38 -11.18 -8.20 6.58
CA ILE A 38 -10.78 -9.46 5.93
C ILE A 38 -10.75 -10.59 6.96
N ASP A 39 -10.09 -10.39 8.09
CA ASP A 39 -9.97 -11.39 9.16
C ASP A 39 -11.35 -11.76 9.72
N PHE A 40 -12.24 -10.78 9.89
CA PHE A 40 -13.62 -11.02 10.30
C PHE A 40 -14.38 -11.88 9.28
N ILE A 41 -14.28 -11.61 7.99
CA ILE A 41 -14.93 -12.42 6.94
C ILE A 41 -14.35 -13.86 6.93
N LEU A 42 -13.03 -14.00 7.09
CA LEU A 42 -12.36 -15.30 7.09
C LEU A 42 -12.66 -16.14 8.35
N SER A 43 -13.05 -15.50 9.45
CA SER A 43 -13.32 -16.20 10.72
C SER A 43 -14.59 -17.05 10.72
N ASP A 44 -15.53 -16.84 9.79
CA ASP A 44 -16.82 -17.52 9.73
C ASP A 44 -17.12 -18.01 8.31
N SER A 45 -17.39 -19.30 8.15
CA SER A 45 -17.67 -19.92 6.85
C SER A 45 -18.93 -19.36 6.15
N LYS A 46 -19.90 -18.86 6.92
CA LYS A 46 -21.10 -18.21 6.38
C LYS A 46 -20.75 -16.82 5.86
N LEU A 47 -19.98 -16.04 6.62
CA LEU A 47 -19.48 -14.73 6.17
C LEU A 47 -18.63 -14.88 4.91
N LEU A 48 -17.73 -15.87 4.89
CA LEU A 48 -16.89 -16.15 3.73
C LEU A 48 -17.75 -16.49 2.49
N LYS A 49 -18.81 -17.26 2.65
CA LYS A 49 -19.73 -17.59 1.56
C LYS A 49 -20.48 -16.36 1.04
N ASP A 50 -20.98 -15.51 1.95
CA ASP A 50 -21.84 -14.39 1.61
C ASP A 50 -21.05 -13.15 1.16
N PHE A 51 -19.86 -12.93 1.72
CA PHE A 51 -19.05 -11.72 1.53
C PHE A 51 -17.63 -11.97 1.05
N GLY A 52 -17.24 -13.21 0.75
CA GLY A 52 -15.86 -13.55 0.42
C GLY A 52 -15.24 -12.70 -0.70
N LEU A 53 -15.99 -12.39 -1.76
CA LEU A 53 -15.48 -11.56 -2.85
C LEU A 53 -15.13 -10.13 -2.42
N LYS A 54 -15.64 -9.64 -1.30
CA LYS A 54 -15.29 -8.35 -0.72
C LYS A 54 -13.84 -8.32 -0.25
N ILE A 55 -13.26 -9.46 0.10
CA ILE A 55 -11.84 -9.59 0.47
C ILE A 55 -10.93 -9.00 -0.60
N ILE A 56 -11.28 -9.17 -1.89
CA ILE A 56 -10.51 -8.62 -3.01
C ILE A 56 -10.52 -7.10 -2.97
N ASP A 57 -11.69 -6.47 -2.77
CA ASP A 57 -11.83 -5.02 -2.73
C ASP A 57 -11.11 -4.42 -1.50
N LEU A 58 -11.16 -5.12 -0.36
CA LEU A 58 -10.45 -4.75 0.85
C LEU A 58 -8.92 -4.86 0.67
N SER A 59 -8.46 -5.93 0.01
CA SER A 59 -7.03 -6.09 -0.32
C SER A 59 -6.55 -5.01 -1.28
N GLU A 60 -7.34 -4.63 -2.28
CA GLU A 60 -7.03 -3.50 -3.15
C GLU A 60 -6.97 -2.18 -2.38
N ASN A 61 -7.84 -1.98 -1.37
CA ASN A 61 -7.74 -0.80 -0.51
C ASN A 61 -6.43 -0.78 0.27
N ILE A 62 -6.01 -1.91 0.86
CA ILE A 62 -4.70 -2.02 1.53
C ILE A 62 -3.57 -1.61 0.59
N ILE A 63 -3.54 -2.14 -0.63
CA ILE A 63 -2.51 -1.85 -1.63
C ILE A 63 -2.53 -0.36 -2.01
N ASN A 64 -3.71 0.22 -2.23
CA ASN A 64 -3.85 1.63 -2.57
C ASN A 64 -3.35 2.54 -1.42
N LYS A 65 -3.64 2.19 -0.16
CA LYS A 65 -3.15 2.93 1.00
C LYS A 65 -1.63 2.78 1.17
N ALA A 66 -1.09 1.59 0.96
CA ALA A 66 0.35 1.37 0.91
C ALA A 66 1.02 2.24 -0.17
N GLY A 67 0.41 2.37 -1.35
CA GLY A 67 0.87 3.26 -2.41
C GLY A 67 0.84 4.74 -2.03
N ILE A 68 -0.18 5.18 -1.30
CA ILE A 68 -0.24 6.55 -0.76
C ILE A 68 0.90 6.76 0.24
N ILE A 69 1.10 5.85 1.18
CA ILE A 69 2.18 5.89 2.18
C ILE A 69 3.55 5.93 1.48
N SER A 70 3.77 5.06 0.49
CA SER A 70 5.01 5.00 -0.31
C SER A 70 5.38 6.36 -0.91
N LYS A 71 4.41 7.15 -1.40
CA LYS A 71 4.67 8.47 -2.01
C LYS A 71 5.22 9.52 -1.04
N TYR A 72 5.00 9.36 0.25
CA TYR A 72 5.62 10.22 1.25
C TYR A 72 7.10 9.92 1.41
N PHE A 73 7.49 8.64 1.36
CA PHE A 73 8.87 8.19 1.55
C PHE A 73 9.68 8.15 0.25
N TYR A 74 9.03 7.86 -0.89
CA TYR A 74 9.64 7.72 -2.21
C TYR A 74 8.85 8.52 -3.26
N PRO A 75 9.01 9.84 -3.30
CA PRO A 75 8.25 10.70 -4.20
C PRO A 75 8.57 10.42 -5.66
N VAL A 76 7.54 10.45 -6.50
CA VAL A 76 7.69 10.33 -7.96
C VAL A 76 8.36 11.57 -8.54
N ARG A 77 7.96 12.76 -8.05
CA ARG A 77 8.54 14.03 -8.50
C ARG A 77 9.88 14.30 -7.86
N GLN A 78 10.83 14.78 -8.68
CA GLN A 78 12.23 14.97 -8.31
C GLN A 78 12.58 16.40 -7.85
N ALA A 79 11.59 17.27 -7.64
CA ALA A 79 11.84 18.61 -7.11
C ALA A 79 12.49 18.53 -5.71
N LYS A 80 13.38 19.50 -5.40
CA LYS A 80 14.19 19.53 -4.17
C LYS A 80 13.33 19.36 -2.91
N ILE A 81 12.20 20.05 -2.83
CA ILE A 81 11.26 19.96 -1.69
C ILE A 81 10.75 18.54 -1.45
N HIS A 82 10.44 17.78 -2.52
CA HIS A 82 9.95 16.41 -2.37
C HIS A 82 11.03 15.46 -1.87
N LYS A 83 12.28 15.65 -2.34
CA LYS A 83 13.42 14.84 -1.89
C LYS A 83 13.74 15.08 -0.42
N LEU A 84 13.89 16.36 -0.01
CA LEU A 84 14.19 16.72 1.37
C LEU A 84 13.11 16.23 2.35
N ARG A 85 11.82 16.39 1.99
CA ARG A 85 10.74 15.82 2.77
C ARG A 85 10.88 14.30 2.93
N ALA A 86 11.09 13.60 1.81
CA ALA A 86 11.19 12.15 1.81
C ALA A 86 12.40 11.64 2.61
N GLU A 87 13.54 12.31 2.52
CA GLU A 87 14.74 12.01 3.30
C GLU A 87 14.44 12.13 4.80
N LYS A 88 13.89 13.27 5.24
CA LYS A 88 13.52 13.49 6.64
C LYS A 88 12.49 12.46 7.13
N LEU A 89 11.47 12.16 6.34
CA LEU A 89 10.47 11.16 6.74
C LEU A 89 11.08 9.76 6.82
N ARG A 90 11.90 9.33 5.85
CA ARG A 90 12.58 8.02 5.91
C ARG A 90 13.46 7.92 7.14
N GLU A 91 14.22 8.96 7.47
CA GLU A 91 15.04 8.99 8.67
C GLU A 91 14.18 8.85 9.93
N SER A 92 13.13 9.68 10.07
CA SER A 92 12.24 9.68 11.25
C SER A 92 11.50 8.35 11.44
N TYR A 93 10.99 7.76 10.36
CA TYR A 93 10.27 6.49 10.39
C TYR A 93 11.19 5.27 10.26
N LYS A 94 12.52 5.48 10.21
CA LYS A 94 13.54 4.41 10.05
C LYS A 94 13.23 3.50 8.88
N ILE A 95 12.90 4.10 7.73
CA ILE A 95 12.63 3.39 6.48
C ILE A 95 13.95 3.18 5.76
N ASP A 96 14.32 1.95 5.51
CA ASP A 96 15.53 1.57 4.78
C ASP A 96 15.26 1.39 3.27
N GLU A 97 16.34 1.17 2.51
CA GLU A 97 16.27 0.98 1.05
C GLU A 97 15.59 -0.35 0.66
N VAL A 98 15.49 -1.31 1.57
CA VAL A 98 14.90 -2.64 1.35
C VAL A 98 13.40 -2.65 1.68
N SER A 99 12.85 -1.51 2.11
CA SER A 99 11.43 -1.38 2.44
C SER A 99 10.54 -1.79 1.27
N VAL A 100 9.45 -2.50 1.59
CA VAL A 100 8.38 -2.86 0.64
C VAL A 100 7.79 -1.64 -0.08
N PHE A 101 7.86 -0.46 0.52
CA PHE A 101 7.41 0.80 -0.09
C PHE A 101 8.36 1.34 -1.17
N ASN A 102 9.60 0.83 -1.28
CA ASN A 102 10.54 1.19 -2.33
C ASN A 102 10.40 0.30 -3.58
N ASP A 103 9.60 -0.73 -3.50
CA ASP A 103 9.38 -1.63 -4.63
C ASP A 103 8.73 -0.87 -5.80
N LYS A 104 9.47 -0.84 -6.93
CA LYS A 104 9.02 -0.15 -8.14
C LYS A 104 7.86 -0.86 -8.82
N ASP A 105 7.84 -2.19 -8.78
CA ASP A 105 6.80 -2.97 -9.45
C ASP A 105 5.47 -2.81 -8.72
N PHE A 106 5.49 -2.84 -7.40
CA PHE A 106 4.34 -2.52 -6.56
C PHE A 106 3.78 -1.11 -6.85
N ARG A 107 4.65 -0.09 -6.91
CA ARG A 107 4.23 1.29 -7.18
C ARG A 107 3.70 1.46 -8.60
N ASN A 108 4.35 0.86 -9.60
CA ASN A 108 3.90 0.88 -10.98
C ASN A 108 2.56 0.15 -11.16
N HIS A 109 2.29 -0.89 -10.35
CA HIS A 109 1.01 -1.59 -10.38
C HIS A 109 -0.15 -0.65 -10.07
N ILE A 110 0.02 0.24 -9.09
CA ILE A 110 -1.02 1.18 -8.67
C ILE A 110 -1.13 2.37 -9.64
N GLU A 111 0.00 2.91 -10.11
CA GLU A 111 0.03 4.16 -10.88
C GLU A 111 -0.38 3.98 -12.35
N HIS A 112 -0.17 2.79 -12.92
CA HIS A 112 -0.42 2.48 -14.32
C HIS A 112 -1.39 1.29 -14.50
N PHE A 113 -2.38 1.20 -13.60
CA PHE A 113 -3.31 0.07 -13.60
C PHE A 113 -4.11 -0.01 -14.91
N ASP A 114 -4.57 1.11 -15.44
CA ASP A 114 -5.29 1.21 -16.71
C ASP A 114 -4.46 0.70 -17.89
N GLU A 115 -3.19 1.12 -18.01
CA GLU A 115 -2.28 0.63 -19.05
C GLU A 115 -2.00 -0.88 -18.90
N LYS A 116 -1.94 -1.39 -17.67
CA LYS A 116 -1.78 -2.83 -17.38
C LYS A 116 -3.02 -3.62 -17.77
N VAL A 117 -4.22 -3.08 -17.56
CA VAL A 117 -5.47 -3.69 -18.03
C VAL A 117 -5.44 -3.81 -19.56
N ASP A 118 -5.05 -2.77 -20.28
CA ASP A 118 -4.97 -2.81 -21.74
C ASP A 118 -3.99 -3.89 -22.23
N LYS A 119 -2.82 -4.01 -21.61
CA LYS A 119 -1.83 -5.06 -21.90
C LYS A 119 -2.36 -6.45 -21.57
N PHE A 120 -3.03 -6.61 -20.43
CA PHE A 120 -3.66 -7.86 -20.03
C PHE A 120 -4.70 -8.33 -21.06
N LEU A 121 -5.53 -7.41 -21.58
CA LEU A 121 -6.54 -7.70 -22.58
C LEU A 121 -5.95 -7.99 -23.96
N GLN A 122 -4.83 -7.36 -24.32
CA GLN A 122 -4.14 -7.60 -25.61
C GLN A 122 -3.38 -8.92 -25.66
N SER A 123 -3.00 -9.46 -24.49
CA SER A 123 -2.29 -10.74 -24.45
C SER A 123 -3.22 -11.87 -24.90
N SER A 124 -2.68 -12.84 -25.69
CA SER A 124 -3.48 -13.92 -26.28
C SER A 124 -4.29 -14.67 -25.22
N LEU A 125 -5.59 -14.85 -25.49
CA LEU A 125 -6.52 -15.62 -24.64
C LEU A 125 -6.32 -17.11 -24.97
N ILE A 126 -5.37 -17.74 -24.27
CA ILE A 126 -5.23 -19.19 -24.25
C ILE A 126 -5.67 -19.64 -22.86
N GLY A 127 -6.74 -20.43 -22.77
CA GLY A 127 -7.31 -20.89 -21.52
C GLY A 127 -8.47 -20.03 -20.99
N ASP A 128 -8.84 -20.30 -19.76
CA ASP A 128 -9.96 -19.62 -19.09
C ASP A 128 -9.55 -18.23 -18.57
N VAL A 129 -10.52 -17.32 -18.53
CA VAL A 129 -10.36 -16.00 -17.89
C VAL A 129 -11.22 -15.96 -16.64
N ILE A 130 -10.61 -15.69 -15.50
CA ILE A 130 -11.29 -15.52 -14.22
C ILE A 130 -11.38 -14.03 -13.92
N PRO A 131 -12.59 -13.44 -13.95
CA PRO A 131 -12.74 -12.00 -13.70
C PRO A 131 -12.56 -11.64 -12.23
N LYS A 132 -13.12 -12.44 -11.30
CA LYS A 132 -13.01 -12.25 -9.85
C LYS A 132 -13.25 -13.57 -9.13
N SER A 133 -12.34 -14.00 -8.24
CA SER A 133 -12.48 -15.27 -7.52
C SER A 133 -11.72 -15.30 -6.20
N LEU A 134 -12.11 -16.24 -5.32
CA LEU A 134 -11.31 -16.68 -4.19
C LEU A 134 -10.77 -18.07 -4.45
N PHE A 135 -9.51 -18.30 -4.09
CA PHE A 135 -8.87 -19.59 -4.08
C PHE A 135 -8.41 -19.93 -2.67
N GLN A 136 -8.48 -21.18 -2.30
CA GLN A 136 -7.92 -21.63 -1.04
C GLN A 136 -6.39 -21.60 -1.09
N SER A 137 -5.82 -22.05 -2.23
CA SER A 137 -4.39 -22.09 -2.48
C SER A 137 -4.08 -21.79 -3.95
N SER A 138 -2.89 -21.27 -4.24
CA SER A 138 -2.39 -21.03 -5.61
C SER A 138 -2.35 -22.30 -6.47
N ILE A 139 -2.27 -23.50 -5.88
CA ILE A 139 -2.29 -24.78 -6.58
C ILE A 139 -3.61 -25.00 -7.35
N GLU A 140 -4.69 -24.37 -6.92
CA GLU A 140 -6.01 -24.47 -7.60
C GLU A 140 -6.06 -23.68 -8.91
N ILE A 141 -5.09 -22.80 -9.15
CA ILE A 141 -5.05 -21.93 -10.34
C ILE A 141 -4.30 -22.68 -11.45
N ASN A 142 -5.01 -22.98 -12.54
CA ASN A 142 -4.37 -23.56 -13.70
C ASN A 142 -3.36 -22.56 -14.31
N PRO A 143 -2.10 -22.95 -14.59
CA PRO A 143 -1.07 -22.05 -15.11
C PRO A 143 -1.42 -21.32 -16.41
N ILE A 144 -2.35 -21.85 -17.21
CA ILE A 144 -2.82 -21.21 -18.45
C ILE A 144 -4.02 -20.28 -18.24
N THR A 145 -4.55 -20.21 -17.00
CA THR A 145 -5.69 -19.35 -16.67
C THR A 145 -5.24 -17.91 -16.52
N LYS A 146 -5.97 -16.99 -17.12
CA LYS A 146 -5.81 -15.56 -16.90
C LYS A 146 -6.68 -15.13 -15.74
N VAL A 147 -6.05 -14.59 -14.70
CA VAL A 147 -6.75 -14.09 -13.52
C VAL A 147 -6.76 -12.57 -13.57
N PHE A 148 -7.94 -11.98 -13.74
CA PHE A 148 -8.08 -10.53 -13.65
C PHE A 148 -7.92 -10.06 -12.22
N LYS A 149 -8.69 -10.66 -11.28
CA LYS A 149 -8.56 -10.42 -9.84
C LYS A 149 -8.85 -11.69 -9.06
N ALA A 150 -8.02 -12.02 -8.08
CA ALA A 150 -8.30 -13.10 -7.14
C ALA A 150 -7.59 -12.86 -5.80
N PHE A 151 -8.12 -13.47 -4.75
CA PHE A 151 -7.44 -13.57 -3.47
C PHE A 151 -7.18 -15.03 -3.12
N VAL A 152 -5.94 -15.32 -2.71
CA VAL A 152 -5.51 -16.66 -2.29
C VAL A 152 -5.42 -16.68 -0.77
N ILE A 153 -6.34 -17.38 -0.13
CA ILE A 153 -6.60 -17.30 1.31
C ILE A 153 -5.40 -17.78 2.13
N GLN A 154 -4.88 -18.98 1.86
CA GLN A 154 -3.77 -19.55 2.64
C GLN A 154 -2.47 -18.76 2.53
N GLU A 155 -2.28 -18.06 1.43
CA GLU A 155 -1.07 -17.30 1.14
C GLU A 155 -1.23 -15.80 1.45
N SER A 156 -2.45 -15.39 1.81
CA SER A 156 -2.80 -13.96 2.01
C SER A 156 -2.30 -13.07 0.88
N LYS A 157 -2.58 -13.50 -0.36
CA LYS A 157 -2.05 -12.92 -1.57
C LYS A 157 -3.17 -12.41 -2.47
N LEU A 158 -3.05 -11.19 -2.96
CA LEU A 158 -3.87 -10.69 -4.06
C LEU A 158 -3.21 -11.01 -5.39
N ILE A 159 -3.97 -11.57 -6.32
CA ILE A 159 -3.60 -11.66 -7.73
C ILE A 159 -4.39 -10.59 -8.48
N SER A 160 -3.68 -9.73 -9.18
CA SER A 160 -4.27 -8.67 -10.01
C SER A 160 -3.56 -8.63 -11.35
N LEU A 161 -4.31 -8.83 -12.45
CA LEU A 161 -3.75 -8.88 -13.81
C LEU A 161 -2.63 -9.91 -14.00
N ASN A 162 -2.74 -11.08 -13.35
CA ASN A 162 -1.70 -12.12 -13.21
C ASN A 162 -0.45 -11.71 -12.39
N GLU A 163 -0.41 -10.53 -11.81
CA GLU A 163 0.65 -10.12 -10.88
C GLU A 163 0.25 -10.49 -9.44
N GLU A 164 1.20 -10.99 -8.67
CA GLU A 164 0.98 -11.43 -7.30
C GLU A 164 1.48 -10.37 -6.32
N ILE A 165 0.65 -10.00 -5.34
CA ILE A 165 0.99 -9.02 -4.31
C ILE A 165 0.73 -9.65 -2.93
N GLU A 166 1.78 -9.81 -2.14
CA GLU A 166 1.70 -10.34 -0.79
C GLU A 166 1.19 -9.27 0.18
N ILE A 167 0.10 -9.55 0.87
CA ILE A 167 -0.53 -8.60 1.80
C ILE A 167 0.21 -8.53 3.13
N ILE A 168 0.70 -9.66 3.65
CA ILE A 168 1.32 -9.74 4.98
C ILE A 168 2.58 -8.87 5.13
N PRO A 169 3.55 -8.86 4.17
CA PRO A 169 4.70 -7.97 4.26
C PRO A 169 4.31 -6.48 4.28
N LEU A 170 3.33 -6.08 3.47
CA LEU A 170 2.80 -4.72 3.46
C LEU A 170 2.20 -4.36 4.81
N MET A 171 1.35 -5.22 5.37
CA MET A 171 0.67 -4.95 6.63
C MET A 171 1.64 -4.87 7.82
N LYS A 172 2.68 -5.71 7.86
CA LYS A 172 3.72 -5.61 8.90
C LYS A 172 4.35 -4.22 8.92
N GLU A 173 4.67 -3.67 7.76
CA GLU A 173 5.28 -2.36 7.66
C GLU A 173 4.26 -1.24 7.93
N ILE A 174 3.01 -1.40 7.50
CA ILE A 174 1.91 -0.46 7.80
C ILE A 174 1.68 -0.36 9.30
N TYR A 175 1.60 -1.47 10.04
CA TYR A 175 1.47 -1.47 11.50
C TYR A 175 2.64 -0.76 12.18
N ARG A 176 3.87 -1.06 11.77
CA ARG A 176 5.07 -0.39 12.30
C ARG A 176 5.01 1.13 12.13
N ILE A 177 4.59 1.59 10.94
CA ILE A 177 4.45 3.02 10.63
C ILE A 177 3.31 3.64 11.43
N HIS A 178 2.18 2.94 11.55
CA HIS A 178 1.05 3.38 12.37
C HIS A 178 1.47 3.65 13.82
N ASP A 179 2.18 2.70 14.44
CA ASP A 179 2.64 2.83 15.82
C ASP A 179 3.56 4.05 15.99
N LEU A 180 4.45 4.30 15.03
CA LEU A 180 5.30 5.50 15.02
C LEU A 180 4.47 6.78 14.83
N CYS A 181 3.42 6.79 14.02
CA CYS A 181 2.52 7.95 13.90
C CYS A 181 1.89 8.29 15.24
N ILE A 182 1.40 7.28 15.96
CA ILE A 182 0.81 7.47 17.30
C ILE A 182 1.85 8.03 18.29
N GLU A 183 3.08 7.51 18.27
CA GLU A 183 4.18 8.00 19.08
C GLU A 183 4.49 9.48 18.76
N PHE A 184 4.59 9.83 17.49
CA PHE A 184 4.88 11.20 17.06
C PHE A 184 3.77 12.19 17.40
N ILE A 185 2.51 11.81 17.26
CA ILE A 185 1.38 12.64 17.69
C ILE A 185 1.45 12.91 19.19
N ASN A 186 1.70 11.89 19.99
CA ASN A 186 1.80 12.02 21.44
C ASN A 186 3.00 12.88 21.89
N SER A 187 4.10 12.84 21.15
CA SER A 187 5.31 13.64 21.43
C SER A 187 5.32 15.01 20.78
N GLY A 188 4.47 15.25 19.77
CA GLY A 188 4.44 16.48 18.96
C GLY A 188 5.66 16.66 18.06
N LYS A 189 6.42 15.58 17.74
CA LYS A 189 7.66 15.64 16.97
C LYS A 189 7.82 14.44 16.05
N LEU A 190 8.36 14.66 14.83
CA LEU A 190 8.77 13.59 13.91
C LEU A 190 10.04 12.86 14.36
N SER A 191 10.85 13.46 15.23
CA SER A 191 12.07 12.84 15.73
C SER A 191 12.33 13.31 17.14
N GLN A 192 12.68 12.36 18.02
CA GLN A 192 13.07 12.65 19.40
C GLN A 192 14.57 12.97 19.54
N ASN A 193 15.32 12.92 18.43
CA ASN A 193 16.77 13.13 18.45
C ASN A 193 17.08 14.57 18.02
N PHE A 194 17.35 15.40 19.00
CA PHE A 194 18.23 16.54 18.94
C PHE A 194 19.47 16.26 19.78
#